data_53e1b06a1b4f1614db4035a297fa3576
#
_entry.id   53e1b06a1b4f1614db4035a297fa3576
#
_cell.length_a   1.000
_cell.length_b   1.000
_cell.length_c   1.000
_cell.angle_alpha   90.00
_cell.angle_beta   90.00
_cell.angle_gamma   90.00
#
_symmetry.space_group_name_H-M   'P 1'
#
loop_
_entity.id
_entity.type
_entity.pdbx_description
1 polymer ?
#
loop_
_entity_poly.entity_id
_entity_poly.type
_entity_poly.pdbx_seq_one_letter_code
_entity_poly.pdbx_strand_id
1 'polypeptide(L)'
;MTDRITADHLKRAAIVYVRQSSPEQVRNHAESTRIQVGLREKAVVFGWRDPVIILDDLGISAGGFAHRAGFQHLAAEVSMGKVGIILCFEASRLSRNSKDWAQLFELCGHLETLVADFDQVYDLALPDDRLILGVKGSVSEYELSLFRQRSQEAIHAKAKRGELTFTLPAGLSWTADGKIELNPDRRVQQAIRMVFDKLAEFGSVRHVLMWLRDENLSLPTLESERPRAITWRLPAFWLSPSLK
;
A
#
# COMPACT_ATOMS: atom_id res chain seq x y z
N MET A 1 22.89 8.04 23.11
CA MET A 1 21.71 7.57 22.32
C MET A 1 20.86 6.54 23.09
N THR A 2 21.42 5.78 24.03
CA THR A 2 20.72 4.78 24.85
C THR A 2 20.19 5.33 26.19
N ASP A 3 20.51 6.58 26.53
CA ASP A 3 20.18 7.19 27.85
C ASP A 3 18.66 7.31 28.11
N ARG A 4 17.83 7.15 27.09
CA ARG A 4 16.36 7.19 27.21
C ARG A 4 15.75 5.83 27.55
N ILE A 5 16.50 4.76 27.35
CA ILE A 5 16.03 3.39 27.61
C ILE A 5 16.24 3.04 29.07
N THR A 6 15.15 2.88 29.80
CA THR A 6 15.17 2.51 31.22
C THR A 6 14.95 1.02 31.43
N ALA A 7 15.21 0.53 32.62
CA ALA A 7 14.92 -0.85 32.99
C ALA A 7 13.42 -1.21 32.87
N ASP A 8 12.52 -0.23 33.04
CA ASP A 8 11.08 -0.43 32.89
C ASP A 8 10.66 -0.57 31.43
N HIS A 9 11.33 0.10 30.50
CA HIS A 9 11.16 -0.15 29.07
C HIS A 9 11.55 -1.58 28.69
N LEU A 10 12.67 -2.08 29.23
CA LEU A 10 13.19 -3.43 28.92
C LEU A 10 12.35 -4.58 29.48
N LYS A 11 11.48 -4.32 30.48
CA LYS A 11 10.51 -5.30 30.99
C LYS A 11 9.34 -5.51 30.04
N ARG A 12 9.09 -4.56 29.13
CA ARG A 12 8.03 -4.58 28.16
C ARG A 12 8.56 -5.02 26.79
N ALA A 13 7.67 -5.38 25.86
CA ALA A 13 8.05 -5.88 24.55
C ALA A 13 8.69 -4.78 23.67
N ALA A 14 9.64 -5.17 22.82
CA ALA A 14 10.03 -4.39 21.66
C ALA A 14 9.22 -4.86 20.45
N ILE A 15 8.60 -3.92 19.73
CA ILE A 15 7.87 -4.21 18.50
C ILE A 15 8.60 -3.60 17.32
N VAL A 16 8.96 -4.44 16.34
CA VAL A 16 9.46 -4.01 15.03
C VAL A 16 8.29 -3.94 14.07
N TYR A 17 7.92 -2.73 13.66
CA TYR A 17 6.84 -2.50 12.72
C TYR A 17 7.39 -2.15 11.34
N VAL A 18 7.11 -3.02 10.36
CA VAL A 18 7.56 -2.83 8.98
C VAL A 18 6.37 -2.67 8.06
N ARG A 19 6.35 -1.56 7.33
CA ARG A 19 5.33 -1.24 6.33
C ARG A 19 5.96 -1.04 4.96
N GLN A 20 5.40 -1.68 3.95
CA GLN A 20 5.76 -1.45 2.55
C GLN A 20 4.54 -1.04 1.73
N SER A 21 4.70 -0.02 0.89
CA SER A 21 3.60 0.65 0.19
C SER A 21 3.27 0.08 -1.19
N SER A 22 4.10 -0.81 -1.76
CA SER A 22 3.83 -1.37 -3.09
C SER A 22 3.96 -2.90 -3.15
N PRO A 23 3.11 -3.58 -3.95
CA PRO A 23 3.24 -5.01 -4.21
C PRO A 23 4.56 -5.38 -4.90
N GLU A 24 5.17 -4.46 -5.66
CA GLU A 24 6.47 -4.67 -6.31
C GLU A 24 7.63 -4.68 -5.29
N GLN A 25 7.54 -3.85 -4.25
CA GLN A 25 8.51 -3.88 -3.13
C GLN A 25 8.39 -5.16 -2.30
N VAL A 26 7.20 -5.76 -2.22
CA VAL A 26 6.99 -7.06 -1.57
C VAL A 26 7.62 -8.19 -2.36
N ARG A 27 7.66 -8.11 -3.70
CA ARG A 27 8.34 -9.11 -4.56
C ARG A 27 9.85 -9.10 -4.42
N ASN A 28 10.46 -7.96 -4.12
CA ASN A 28 11.88 -7.85 -3.79
C ASN A 28 12.12 -8.12 -2.30
N HIS A 29 11.86 -9.35 -1.86
CA HIS A 29 12.01 -9.79 -0.47
C HIS A 29 13.35 -9.42 0.19
N ALA A 30 14.41 -9.22 -0.58
CA ALA A 30 15.74 -8.93 -0.07
C ALA A 30 15.83 -7.60 0.71
N GLU A 31 15.18 -6.53 0.25
CA GLU A 31 15.24 -5.22 0.91
C GLU A 31 14.38 -5.17 2.17
N SER A 32 13.19 -5.75 2.11
CA SER A 32 12.30 -5.90 3.28
C SER A 32 12.95 -6.71 4.39
N THR A 33 13.55 -7.83 4.02
CA THR A 33 14.26 -8.70 4.97
C THR A 33 15.46 -7.99 5.60
N ARG A 34 16.22 -7.22 4.82
CA ARG A 34 17.34 -6.40 5.34
C ARG A 34 16.88 -5.39 6.39
N ILE A 35 15.80 -4.68 6.12
CA ILE A 35 15.24 -3.69 7.04
C ILE A 35 14.77 -4.37 8.33
N GLN A 36 14.09 -5.51 8.23
CA GLN A 36 13.62 -6.28 9.38
C GLN A 36 14.78 -6.77 10.23
N VAL A 37 15.80 -7.34 9.61
CA VAL A 37 16.99 -7.82 10.29
C VAL A 37 17.70 -6.66 10.99
N GLY A 38 17.94 -5.55 10.30
CA GLY A 38 18.60 -4.39 10.89
C GLY A 38 17.85 -3.78 12.07
N LEU A 39 16.51 -3.70 12.01
CA LEU A 39 15.70 -3.21 13.14
C LEU A 39 15.67 -4.20 14.31
N ARG A 40 15.65 -5.49 14.02
CA ARG A 40 15.73 -6.53 15.05
C ARG A 40 17.08 -6.49 15.76
N GLU A 41 18.18 -6.43 15.02
CA GLU A 41 19.52 -6.29 15.57
C GLU A 41 19.65 -5.03 16.44
N LYS A 42 19.06 -3.91 15.99
CA LYS A 42 19.03 -2.68 16.78
C LYS A 42 18.28 -2.85 18.09
N ALA A 43 17.15 -3.55 18.12
CA ALA A 43 16.44 -3.86 19.35
C ALA A 43 17.29 -4.71 20.30
N VAL A 44 18.03 -5.68 19.77
CA VAL A 44 18.96 -6.51 20.57
C VAL A 44 20.09 -5.67 21.15
N VAL A 45 20.69 -4.76 20.37
CA VAL A 45 21.71 -3.82 20.84
C VAL A 45 21.18 -2.92 21.95
N PHE A 46 19.90 -2.56 21.90
CA PHE A 46 19.24 -1.77 22.94
C PHE A 46 18.89 -2.57 24.21
N GLY A 47 19.04 -3.90 24.19
CA GLY A 47 18.85 -4.76 25.37
C GLY A 47 17.63 -5.69 25.32
N TRP A 48 16.81 -5.64 24.25
CA TRP A 48 15.69 -6.58 24.08
C TRP A 48 16.16 -7.90 23.44
N ARG A 49 15.83 -9.02 24.06
CA ARG A 49 16.28 -10.35 23.60
C ARG A 49 15.44 -10.90 22.45
N ASP A 50 14.13 -10.63 22.48
CA ASP A 50 13.18 -11.22 21.54
C ASP A 50 12.14 -10.17 21.06
N PRO A 51 12.51 -9.32 20.10
CA PRO A 51 11.60 -8.33 19.55
C PRO A 51 10.53 -8.99 18.68
N VAL A 52 9.26 -8.57 18.86
CA VAL A 52 8.10 -9.00 18.07
C VAL A 52 8.08 -8.25 16.74
N ILE A 53 7.83 -8.95 15.64
CA ILE A 53 7.77 -8.35 14.31
C ILE A 53 6.32 -8.34 13.83
N ILE A 54 5.81 -7.17 13.43
CA ILE A 54 4.48 -6.99 12.82
C ILE A 54 4.65 -6.67 11.33
N LEU A 55 4.10 -7.54 10.47
CA LEU A 55 4.21 -7.49 9.00
C LEU A 55 2.85 -7.40 8.30
N ASP A 56 1.75 -7.39 9.01
CA ASP A 56 0.39 -7.55 8.47
C ASP A 56 -0.05 -6.45 7.49
N ASP A 57 0.67 -5.33 7.48
CA ASP A 57 0.40 -4.19 6.58
C ASP A 57 1.30 -4.17 5.32
N LEU A 58 2.00 -5.27 5.03
CA LEU A 58 2.82 -5.39 3.82
C LEU A 58 1.95 -5.50 2.55
N GLY A 59 2.29 -4.69 1.54
CA GLY A 59 1.63 -4.75 0.23
C GLY A 59 0.24 -4.11 0.15
N ILE A 60 -0.27 -3.51 1.23
CA ILE A 60 -1.55 -2.80 1.22
C ILE A 60 -1.36 -1.42 0.62
N SER A 61 -1.94 -1.18 -0.59
CA SER A 61 -1.80 0.09 -1.30
C SER A 61 -2.50 1.26 -0.60
N ALA A 62 -2.01 2.49 -0.85
CA ALA A 62 -2.46 3.72 -0.19
C ALA A 62 -3.90 4.18 -0.55
N GLY A 63 -4.61 3.47 -1.43
CA GLY A 63 -5.83 3.96 -2.10
C GLY A 63 -7.17 3.44 -1.59
N GLY A 64 -7.26 2.80 -0.42
CA GLY A 64 -8.55 2.27 0.05
C GLY A 64 -8.67 2.23 1.57
N PHE A 65 -9.90 2.10 2.06
CA PHE A 65 -10.26 1.77 3.45
C PHE A 65 -9.81 0.35 3.83
N ALA A 66 -8.61 -0.07 3.40
CA ALA A 66 -8.09 -1.39 3.70
C ALA A 66 -7.84 -1.49 5.20
N HIS A 67 -8.38 -2.52 5.79
CA HIS A 67 -8.22 -2.89 7.19
C HIS A 67 -6.72 -3.00 7.51
N ARG A 68 -6.22 -2.17 8.43
CA ARG A 68 -4.80 -2.11 8.83
C ARG A 68 -4.62 -2.96 10.09
N ALA A 69 -4.70 -4.26 9.90
CA ALA A 69 -4.61 -5.21 11.00
C ALA A 69 -3.32 -5.04 11.83
N GLY A 70 -2.19 -4.82 11.16
CA GLY A 70 -0.90 -4.62 11.81
C GLY A 70 -0.82 -3.34 12.63
N PHE A 71 -1.30 -2.21 12.10
CA PHE A 71 -1.33 -0.96 12.87
C PHE A 71 -2.33 -1.01 14.04
N GLN A 72 -3.49 -1.63 13.85
CA GLN A 72 -4.47 -1.81 14.92
C GLN A 72 -3.92 -2.72 16.02
N HIS A 73 -3.23 -3.80 15.65
CA HIS A 73 -2.54 -4.67 16.59
C HIS A 73 -1.48 -3.90 17.38
N LEU A 74 -0.61 -3.14 16.71
CA LEU A 74 0.38 -2.29 17.36
C LEU A 74 -0.27 -1.32 18.36
N ALA A 75 -1.30 -0.59 17.94
CA ALA A 75 -1.99 0.38 18.79
C ALA A 75 -2.66 -0.30 20.00
N ALA A 76 -3.22 -1.49 19.82
CA ALA A 76 -3.80 -2.27 20.91
C ALA A 76 -2.74 -2.72 21.94
N GLU A 77 -1.60 -3.24 21.50
CA GLU A 77 -0.50 -3.64 22.38
C GLU A 77 0.10 -2.44 23.15
N VAL A 78 0.23 -1.28 22.47
CA VAL A 78 0.65 -0.03 23.13
C VAL A 78 -0.39 0.39 24.16
N SER A 79 -1.68 0.42 23.83
CA SER A 79 -2.74 0.85 24.76
C SER A 79 -2.88 -0.04 26.00
N MET A 80 -2.45 -1.29 25.90
CA MET A 80 -2.36 -2.20 27.06
C MET A 80 -1.09 -2.00 27.92
N GLY A 81 -0.23 -1.04 27.58
CA GLY A 81 1.02 -0.78 28.30
C GLY A 81 2.09 -1.87 28.17
N LYS A 82 1.95 -2.79 27.21
CA LYS A 82 2.85 -3.93 27.05
C LYS A 82 4.12 -3.62 26.25
N VAL A 83 4.16 -2.45 25.58
CA VAL A 83 5.23 -2.08 24.66
C VAL A 83 6.20 -1.10 25.31
N GLY A 84 7.49 -1.44 25.33
CA GLY A 84 8.56 -0.56 25.80
C GLY A 84 9.13 0.30 24.68
N ILE A 85 9.23 -0.26 23.47
CA ILE A 85 9.74 0.45 22.30
C ILE A 85 9.09 -0.04 21.01
N ILE A 86 8.83 0.90 20.11
CA ILE A 86 8.45 0.63 18.71
C ILE A 86 9.64 0.97 17.83
N LEU A 87 10.12 -0.01 17.06
CA LEU A 87 11.18 0.20 16.07
C LEU A 87 10.57 0.20 14.67
N CYS A 88 10.94 1.20 13.87
CA CYS A 88 10.49 1.35 12.48
C CYS A 88 11.62 1.87 11.59
N PHE A 89 11.49 1.68 10.29
CA PHE A 89 12.48 2.19 9.34
C PHE A 89 12.60 3.72 9.39
N GLU A 90 11.46 4.37 9.42
CA GLU A 90 11.34 5.82 9.50
C GLU A 90 10.09 6.16 10.34
N ALA A 91 10.27 6.89 11.42
CA ALA A 91 9.19 7.19 12.36
C ALA A 91 8.02 7.93 11.69
N SER A 92 8.29 8.81 10.74
CA SER A 92 7.28 9.51 9.94
C SER A 92 6.38 8.59 9.10
N ARG A 93 6.80 7.33 8.88
CA ARG A 93 6.06 6.33 8.10
C ARG A 93 5.28 5.32 8.94
N LEU A 94 5.26 5.45 10.25
CA LEU A 94 4.45 4.60 11.12
C LEU A 94 2.97 4.68 10.81
N SER A 95 2.49 5.86 10.41
CA SER A 95 1.11 6.08 10.02
C SER A 95 0.98 6.59 8.56
N ARG A 96 -0.23 6.50 8.00
CA ARG A 96 -0.57 7.01 6.65
C ARG A 96 -1.29 8.34 6.67
N ASN A 97 -1.81 8.73 7.81
CA ASN A 97 -2.54 9.98 7.98
C ASN A 97 -2.20 10.62 9.31
N SER A 98 -2.37 11.92 9.35
CA SER A 98 -2.06 12.74 10.52
C SER A 98 -2.90 12.36 11.75
N LYS A 99 -4.08 11.80 11.57
CA LYS A 99 -4.96 11.40 12.68
C LYS A 99 -4.45 10.16 13.41
N ASP A 100 -4.14 9.08 12.67
CA ASP A 100 -3.58 7.85 13.25
C ASP A 100 -2.23 8.13 13.91
N TRP A 101 -1.44 9.03 13.29
CA TRP A 101 -0.16 9.49 13.82
C TRP A 101 -0.31 10.19 15.16
N ALA A 102 -1.18 11.20 15.24
CA ALA A 102 -1.44 11.93 16.47
C ALA A 102 -1.95 11.00 17.58
N GLN A 103 -2.84 10.09 17.27
CA GLN A 103 -3.39 9.14 18.23
C GLN A 103 -2.31 8.18 18.78
N LEU A 104 -1.44 7.64 17.93
CA LEU A 104 -0.34 6.79 18.38
C LEU A 104 0.65 7.58 19.25
N PHE A 105 0.94 8.83 18.90
CA PHE A 105 1.83 9.72 19.67
C PHE A 105 1.30 10.00 21.07
N GLU A 106 0.02 10.31 21.17
CA GLU A 106 -0.65 10.52 22.46
C GLU A 106 -0.53 9.27 23.32
N LEU A 107 -0.84 8.10 22.77
CA LEU A 107 -0.73 6.82 23.48
C LEU A 107 0.71 6.55 23.94
N CYS A 108 1.69 6.71 23.04
CA CYS A 108 3.09 6.47 23.38
C CYS A 108 3.60 7.46 24.45
N GLY A 109 3.19 8.72 24.39
CA GLY A 109 3.58 9.72 25.39
C GLY A 109 3.00 9.44 26.79
N HIS A 110 1.73 8.99 26.85
CA HIS A 110 1.08 8.68 28.13
C HIS A 110 1.55 7.36 28.76
N LEU A 111 1.93 6.39 27.91
CA LEU A 111 2.31 5.04 28.36
C LEU A 111 3.83 4.84 28.40
N GLU A 112 4.58 5.93 28.24
CA GLU A 112 6.05 5.91 28.24
C GLU A 112 6.58 4.83 27.30
N THR A 113 6.04 4.78 26.07
CA THR A 113 6.48 3.87 25.02
C THR A 113 7.41 4.65 24.09
N LEU A 114 8.65 4.18 23.98
CA LEU A 114 9.64 4.81 23.10
C LEU A 114 9.36 4.49 21.63
N VAL A 115 9.76 5.43 20.76
CA VAL A 115 9.77 5.22 19.30
C VAL A 115 11.20 5.32 18.81
N ALA A 116 11.65 4.40 17.97
CA ALA A 116 12.98 4.44 17.37
C ALA A 116 12.92 4.27 15.86
N ASP A 117 13.69 5.07 15.15
CA ASP A 117 14.03 4.86 13.75
C ASP A 117 15.52 4.48 13.60
N PHE A 118 16.05 4.45 12.39
CA PHE A 118 17.47 4.15 12.18
C PHE A 118 18.39 5.22 12.76
N ASP A 119 17.92 6.46 12.92
CA ASP A 119 18.74 7.59 13.36
C ASP A 119 18.81 7.65 14.90
N GLN A 120 17.66 7.63 15.57
CA GLN A 120 17.61 7.87 17.02
C GLN A 120 16.39 7.23 17.72
N VAL A 121 16.40 7.34 19.06
CA VAL A 121 15.29 6.97 19.94
C VAL A 121 14.59 8.23 20.40
N TYR A 122 13.28 8.26 20.33
CA TYR A 122 12.40 9.35 20.73
C TYR A 122 11.57 8.95 21.95
N ASP A 123 11.51 9.86 22.91
CA ASP A 123 10.59 9.77 24.04
C ASP A 123 9.46 10.78 23.85
N LEU A 124 8.25 10.29 23.56
CA LEU A 124 7.11 11.14 23.27
C LEU A 124 6.48 11.79 24.50
N ALA A 125 6.96 11.49 25.71
CA ALA A 125 6.68 12.27 26.90
C ALA A 125 7.43 13.61 26.88
N LEU A 126 8.56 13.71 26.14
CA LEU A 126 9.37 14.91 26.03
C LEU A 126 8.87 15.83 24.91
N PRO A 127 8.60 17.12 25.19
CA PRO A 127 8.11 18.07 24.18
C PRO A 127 9.02 18.20 22.96
N ASP A 128 10.34 18.19 23.16
CA ASP A 128 11.34 18.35 22.08
C ASP A 128 11.27 17.18 21.09
N ASP A 129 11.13 15.95 21.56
CA ASP A 129 11.04 14.78 20.71
C ASP A 129 9.70 14.72 19.96
N ARG A 130 8.60 15.13 20.62
CA ARG A 130 7.30 15.31 19.98
C ARG A 130 7.39 16.31 18.83
N LEU A 131 8.07 17.44 19.06
CA LEU A 131 8.28 18.46 18.04
C LEU A 131 9.09 17.92 16.86
N ILE A 132 10.24 17.28 17.14
CA ILE A 132 11.10 16.71 16.10
C ILE A 132 10.34 15.70 15.22
N LEU A 133 9.64 14.76 15.84
CA LEU A 133 8.85 13.76 15.09
C LEU A 133 7.65 14.39 14.36
N GLY A 134 7.00 15.39 14.94
CA GLY A 134 5.93 16.14 14.29
C GLY A 134 6.43 16.85 13.03
N VAL A 135 7.60 17.50 13.10
CA VAL A 135 8.23 18.14 11.94
C VAL A 135 8.65 17.11 10.90
N LYS A 136 9.30 16.00 11.29
CA LYS A 136 9.64 14.90 10.35
C LYS A 136 8.39 14.36 9.63
N GLY A 137 7.28 14.17 10.34
CA GLY A 137 6.01 13.74 9.77
C GLY A 137 5.45 14.73 8.76
N SER A 138 5.43 16.02 9.12
CA SER A 138 4.94 17.11 8.26
C SER A 138 5.77 17.26 6.99
N VAL A 139 7.10 17.16 7.09
CA VAL A 139 8.01 17.22 5.95
C VAL A 139 7.75 16.05 5.00
N SER A 140 7.61 14.83 5.51
CA SER A 140 7.31 13.65 4.69
C SER A 140 5.95 13.76 3.97
N GLU A 141 4.93 14.31 4.62
CA GLU A 141 3.62 14.55 4.01
C GLU A 141 3.69 15.63 2.92
N TYR A 142 4.45 16.70 3.16
CA TYR A 142 4.70 17.75 2.19
C TYR A 142 5.44 17.23 0.95
N GLU A 143 6.51 16.44 1.13
CA GLU A 143 7.26 15.84 0.01
C GLU A 143 6.37 14.94 -0.85
N LEU A 144 5.51 14.11 -0.22
CA LEU A 144 4.56 13.28 -0.92
C LEU A 144 3.53 14.11 -1.70
N SER A 145 3.07 15.21 -1.13
CA SER A 145 2.15 16.16 -1.78
C SER A 145 2.79 16.82 -2.99
N LEU A 146 4.02 17.31 -2.85
CA LEU A 146 4.80 17.87 -3.96
C LEU A 146 5.04 16.83 -5.08
N PHE A 147 5.36 15.61 -4.72
CA PHE A 147 5.55 14.54 -5.71
C PHE A 147 4.25 14.28 -6.49
N ARG A 148 3.11 14.23 -5.81
CA ARG A 148 1.79 14.06 -6.46
C ARG A 148 1.48 15.23 -7.40
N GLN A 149 1.70 16.46 -6.95
CA GLN A 149 1.49 17.66 -7.76
C GLN A 149 2.36 17.63 -9.02
N ARG A 150 3.66 17.43 -8.89
CA ARG A 150 4.59 17.35 -10.03
C ARG A 150 4.23 16.21 -10.99
N SER A 151 3.79 15.07 -10.47
CA SER A 151 3.33 13.95 -11.29
C SER A 151 2.08 14.32 -12.10
N GLN A 152 1.11 15.01 -11.50
CA GLN A 152 -0.08 15.48 -12.18
C GLN A 152 0.26 16.52 -13.25
N GLU A 153 1.11 17.50 -12.93
CA GLU A 153 1.58 18.49 -13.87
C GLU A 153 2.28 17.87 -15.09
N ALA A 154 3.13 16.85 -14.83
CA ALA A 154 3.80 16.10 -15.89
C ALA A 154 2.81 15.34 -16.79
N ILE A 155 1.78 14.71 -16.19
CA ILE A 155 0.70 14.03 -16.91
C ILE A 155 -0.08 15.04 -17.77
N HIS A 156 -0.46 16.19 -17.21
CA HIS A 156 -1.16 17.23 -17.93
C HIS A 156 -0.31 17.80 -19.09
N ALA A 157 0.99 18.02 -18.85
CA ALA A 157 1.90 18.49 -19.89
C ALA A 157 2.03 17.49 -21.04
N LYS A 158 2.17 16.18 -20.74
CA LYS A 158 2.15 15.11 -21.75
C LYS A 158 0.83 15.05 -22.50
N ALA A 159 -0.30 15.19 -21.81
CA ALA A 159 -1.61 15.21 -22.45
C ALA A 159 -1.76 16.37 -23.42
N LYS A 160 -1.33 17.60 -23.03
CA LYS A 160 -1.36 18.78 -23.92
C LYS A 160 -0.50 18.62 -25.18
N ARG A 161 0.62 17.88 -25.09
CA ARG A 161 1.48 17.59 -26.26
C ARG A 161 1.02 16.37 -27.06
N GLY A 162 -0.04 15.67 -26.64
CA GLY A 162 -0.49 14.43 -27.27
C GLY A 162 0.43 13.22 -27.02
N GLU A 163 1.37 13.32 -26.09
CA GLU A 163 2.36 12.30 -25.77
C GLU A 163 1.90 11.36 -24.63
N LEU A 164 0.73 11.59 -24.07
CA LEU A 164 0.24 10.79 -22.95
C LEU A 164 -0.21 9.42 -23.43
N THR A 165 0.59 8.42 -23.15
CA THR A 165 0.22 7.02 -23.36
C THR A 165 -0.26 6.40 -22.05
N PHE A 166 -1.38 5.70 -22.09
CA PHE A 166 -1.97 4.96 -20.96
C PHE A 166 -2.29 3.54 -21.40
N THR A 167 -2.60 2.70 -20.44
CA THR A 167 -3.01 1.32 -20.73
C THR A 167 -4.36 1.33 -21.40
N LEU A 168 -4.41 0.84 -22.64
CA LEU A 168 -5.65 0.66 -23.35
C LEU A 168 -6.35 -0.62 -22.93
N PRO A 169 -7.69 -0.73 -23.01
CA PRO A 169 -8.41 -1.98 -22.84
C PRO A 169 -8.05 -3.00 -23.92
N ALA A 170 -8.37 -4.27 -23.71
CA ALA A 170 -7.97 -5.39 -24.57
C ALA A 170 -8.37 -5.23 -26.04
N GLY A 171 -9.43 -4.47 -26.31
CA GLY A 171 -9.92 -4.23 -27.69
C GLY A 171 -9.18 -3.17 -28.48
N LEU A 172 -8.25 -2.45 -27.87
CA LEU A 172 -7.52 -1.33 -28.46
C LEU A 172 -6.01 -1.53 -28.38
N SER A 173 -5.28 -0.96 -29.32
CA SER A 173 -3.81 -0.93 -29.35
C SER A 173 -3.28 0.42 -29.80
N TRP A 174 -2.08 0.78 -29.32
CA TRP A 174 -1.35 1.92 -29.82
C TRP A 174 -0.64 1.55 -31.12
N THR A 175 -0.77 2.40 -32.15
CA THR A 175 0.03 2.31 -33.37
C THR A 175 1.43 2.88 -33.12
N ALA A 176 2.36 2.61 -34.05
CA ALA A 176 3.71 3.20 -34.00
C ALA A 176 3.67 4.75 -34.05
N ASP A 177 2.65 5.32 -34.70
CA ASP A 177 2.44 6.77 -34.83
C ASP A 177 1.74 7.38 -33.59
N GLY A 178 1.52 6.60 -32.52
CA GLY A 178 0.88 7.08 -31.30
C GLY A 178 -0.64 7.30 -31.40
N LYS A 179 -1.31 6.66 -32.37
CA LYS A 179 -2.77 6.67 -32.51
C LYS A 179 -3.38 5.42 -31.87
N ILE A 180 -4.64 5.53 -31.48
CA ILE A 180 -5.40 4.41 -30.94
C ILE A 180 -6.18 3.76 -32.07
N GLU A 181 -5.99 2.47 -32.26
CA GLU A 181 -6.71 1.66 -33.23
C GLU A 181 -7.31 0.42 -32.57
N LEU A 182 -8.24 -0.24 -33.28
CA LEU A 182 -8.77 -1.53 -32.84
C LEU A 182 -7.65 -2.56 -32.79
N ASN A 183 -7.67 -3.42 -31.80
CA ASN A 183 -6.73 -4.53 -31.72
C ASN A 183 -6.77 -5.35 -33.01
N PRO A 184 -5.62 -5.68 -33.63
CA PRO A 184 -5.60 -6.39 -34.92
C PRO A 184 -6.14 -7.82 -34.86
N ASP A 185 -6.23 -8.43 -33.68
CA ASP A 185 -6.85 -9.76 -33.53
C ASP A 185 -8.37 -9.67 -33.70
N ARG A 186 -8.86 -10.22 -34.84
CA ARG A 186 -10.28 -10.25 -35.16
C ARG A 186 -11.13 -10.97 -34.10
N ARG A 187 -10.58 -11.98 -33.41
CA ARG A 187 -11.29 -12.69 -32.35
C ARG A 187 -11.61 -11.75 -31.18
N VAL A 188 -10.66 -10.89 -30.83
CA VAL A 188 -10.85 -9.88 -29.78
C VAL A 188 -11.95 -8.90 -30.18
N GLN A 189 -11.91 -8.40 -31.43
CA GLN A 189 -12.94 -7.49 -31.96
C GLN A 189 -14.33 -8.15 -31.96
N GLN A 190 -14.41 -9.41 -32.41
CA GLN A 190 -15.67 -10.16 -32.47
C GLN A 190 -16.24 -10.41 -31.08
N ALA A 191 -15.39 -10.81 -30.09
CA ALA A 191 -15.82 -11.03 -28.72
C ALA A 191 -16.41 -9.75 -28.10
N ILE A 192 -15.77 -8.60 -28.34
CA ILE A 192 -16.27 -7.32 -27.82
C ILE A 192 -17.60 -6.95 -28.48
N ARG A 193 -17.72 -7.05 -29.81
CA ARG A 193 -18.97 -6.77 -30.53
C ARG A 193 -20.11 -7.68 -30.02
N MET A 194 -19.85 -8.95 -29.89
CA MET A 194 -20.82 -9.91 -29.36
C MET A 194 -21.35 -9.50 -27.97
N VAL A 195 -20.50 -8.99 -27.07
CA VAL A 195 -20.94 -8.51 -25.75
C VAL A 195 -21.90 -7.32 -25.91
N PHE A 196 -21.61 -6.36 -26.81
CA PHE A 196 -22.49 -5.21 -27.05
C PHE A 196 -23.80 -5.61 -27.73
N ASP A 197 -23.76 -6.56 -28.68
CA ASP A 197 -24.96 -7.07 -29.35
C ASP A 197 -25.87 -7.78 -28.33
N LYS A 198 -25.29 -8.62 -27.45
CA LYS A 198 -26.04 -9.29 -26.39
C LYS A 198 -26.54 -8.31 -25.31
N LEU A 199 -25.82 -7.22 -25.08
CA LEU A 199 -26.31 -6.18 -24.18
C LEU A 199 -27.54 -5.47 -24.77
N ALA A 200 -27.54 -5.19 -26.07
CA ALA A 200 -28.69 -4.64 -26.76
C ALA A 200 -29.90 -5.59 -26.75
N GLU A 201 -29.66 -6.90 -26.88
CA GLU A 201 -30.69 -7.94 -26.86
C GLU A 201 -31.31 -8.13 -25.45
N PHE A 202 -30.47 -8.26 -24.42
CA PHE A 202 -30.92 -8.57 -23.06
C PHE A 202 -31.23 -7.34 -22.21
N GLY A 203 -30.80 -6.17 -22.60
CA GLY A 203 -31.00 -4.91 -21.86
C GLY A 203 -30.33 -4.85 -20.48
N SER A 204 -29.52 -5.85 -20.12
CA SER A 204 -28.91 -5.95 -18.79
C SER A 204 -27.52 -6.60 -18.84
N VAL A 205 -26.53 -5.90 -18.29
CA VAL A 205 -25.16 -6.42 -18.14
C VAL A 205 -25.11 -7.71 -17.33
N ARG A 206 -25.97 -7.83 -16.32
CA ARG A 206 -26.07 -9.07 -15.52
C ARG A 206 -26.53 -10.26 -16.35
N HIS A 207 -27.52 -10.09 -17.19
CA HIS A 207 -27.99 -11.16 -18.06
C HIS A 207 -26.92 -11.56 -19.10
N VAL A 208 -26.20 -10.59 -19.67
CA VAL A 208 -25.05 -10.88 -20.56
C VAL A 208 -23.99 -11.69 -19.82
N LEU A 209 -23.66 -11.31 -18.59
CA LEU A 209 -22.68 -12.04 -17.77
C LEU A 209 -23.10 -13.48 -17.49
N MET A 210 -24.37 -13.70 -17.13
CA MET A 210 -24.91 -15.05 -16.90
C MET A 210 -24.85 -15.87 -18.19
N TRP A 211 -25.31 -15.32 -19.30
CA TRP A 211 -25.27 -15.97 -20.60
C TRP A 211 -23.85 -16.37 -21.03
N LEU A 212 -22.87 -15.45 -20.88
CA LEU A 212 -21.46 -15.75 -21.18
C LEU A 212 -20.93 -16.93 -20.37
N ARG A 213 -21.36 -17.07 -19.12
CA ARG A 213 -20.97 -18.18 -18.24
C ARG A 213 -21.66 -19.49 -18.61
N ASP A 214 -22.94 -19.43 -18.90
CA ASP A 214 -23.75 -20.62 -19.28
C ASP A 214 -23.23 -21.21 -20.60
N GLU A 215 -22.84 -20.34 -21.55
CA GLU A 215 -22.22 -20.73 -22.82
C GLU A 215 -20.71 -21.00 -22.70
N ASN A 216 -20.14 -20.87 -21.51
CA ASN A 216 -18.69 -21.02 -21.24
C ASN A 216 -17.78 -20.17 -22.14
N LEU A 217 -18.22 -18.94 -22.44
CA LEU A 217 -17.51 -18.00 -23.31
C LEU A 217 -16.51 -17.15 -22.54
N SER A 218 -15.25 -17.23 -22.92
CA SER A 218 -14.16 -16.42 -22.36
C SER A 218 -14.06 -15.07 -23.07
N LEU A 219 -13.76 -14.02 -22.29
CA LEU A 219 -13.53 -12.68 -22.82
C LEU A 219 -12.03 -12.33 -22.80
N PRO A 220 -11.57 -11.49 -23.75
CA PRO A 220 -10.20 -11.02 -23.78
C PRO A 220 -9.94 -10.07 -22.62
N THR A 221 -8.93 -10.36 -21.83
CA THR A 221 -8.44 -9.54 -20.70
C THR A 221 -6.96 -9.27 -20.86
N LEU A 222 -6.48 -8.15 -20.33
CA LEU A 222 -5.05 -7.85 -20.28
C LEU A 222 -4.46 -8.45 -19.01
N GLU A 223 -3.30 -9.06 -19.12
CA GLU A 223 -2.52 -9.45 -17.95
C GLU A 223 -2.04 -8.22 -17.17
N SER A 224 -1.93 -8.37 -15.84
CA SER A 224 -1.44 -7.31 -14.97
C SER A 224 0.07 -7.10 -15.09
N GLU A 225 0.80 -8.11 -15.56
CA GLU A 225 2.26 -8.09 -15.69
C GLU A 225 2.70 -7.56 -17.07
N ARG A 226 3.86 -6.88 -17.11
CA ARG A 226 4.45 -6.39 -18.37
C ARG A 226 5.47 -7.41 -18.91
N PRO A 227 5.52 -7.70 -20.22
CA PRO A 227 4.64 -7.16 -21.26
C PRO A 227 3.21 -7.73 -21.14
N ARG A 228 2.20 -6.86 -21.30
CA ARG A 228 0.80 -7.22 -21.11
C ARG A 228 0.27 -8.01 -22.30
N ALA A 229 0.17 -9.32 -22.13
CA ALA A 229 -0.48 -10.21 -23.10
C ALA A 229 -2.01 -10.16 -22.94
N ILE A 230 -2.71 -10.45 -24.04
CA ILE A 230 -4.15 -10.70 -24.01
C ILE A 230 -4.36 -12.16 -23.62
N THR A 231 -5.06 -12.37 -22.52
CA THR A 231 -5.51 -13.69 -22.07
C THR A 231 -7.02 -13.80 -22.17
N TRP A 232 -7.52 -15.01 -22.31
CA TRP A 232 -8.95 -15.27 -22.38
C TRP A 232 -9.42 -15.82 -21.05
N ARG A 233 -10.37 -15.15 -20.41
CA ARG A 233 -10.88 -15.54 -19.09
C ARG A 233 -12.40 -15.52 -19.08
N LEU A 234 -12.98 -16.51 -18.39
CA LEU A 234 -14.40 -16.46 -18.04
C LEU A 234 -14.67 -15.27 -17.14
N PRO A 235 -15.69 -14.44 -17.44
CA PRO A 235 -16.03 -13.33 -16.61
C PRO A 235 -16.46 -13.79 -15.20
N ALA A 236 -15.88 -13.20 -14.17
CA ALA A 236 -16.19 -13.49 -12.78
C ALA A 236 -17.21 -12.50 -12.22
N PHE A 237 -18.11 -12.96 -11.35
CA PHE A 237 -18.87 -12.06 -10.50
C PHE A 237 -17.92 -11.46 -9.47
N TRP A 238 -17.83 -10.15 -9.43
CA TRP A 238 -17.36 -9.43 -8.25
C TRP A 238 -18.45 -9.52 -7.18
N LEU A 239 -18.49 -10.62 -6.44
CA LEU A 239 -19.16 -10.62 -5.16
C LEU A 239 -18.31 -9.79 -4.23
N SER A 240 -18.79 -8.60 -3.89
CA SER A 240 -18.24 -7.83 -2.77
C SER A 240 -18.15 -8.76 -1.56
N PRO A 241 -17.00 -8.82 -0.83
CA PRO A 241 -16.84 -9.67 0.36
C PRO A 241 -17.79 -9.33 1.51
N SER A 242 -18.66 -8.33 1.36
CA SER A 242 -19.53 -7.77 2.41
C SER A 242 -20.94 -8.36 2.49
N LEU A 243 -21.20 -9.52 1.85
CA LEU A 243 -22.46 -10.25 2.01
C LEU A 243 -22.17 -11.74 2.32
N LYS A 244 -21.56 -11.96 3.46
CA LYS A 244 -21.69 -13.20 4.24
C LYS A 244 -21.92 -12.83 5.69
#